data_0f6f3589aacefa284dca9fc95dd3630e
#
_entry.id   0f6f3589aacefa284dca9fc95dd3630e
#
_cell.length_a   1.000
_cell.length_b   1.000
_cell.length_c   1.000
_cell.angle_alpha   90.00
_cell.angle_beta   90.00
_cell.angle_gamma   90.00
#
_symmetry.space_group_name_H-M   'P 1'
#
loop_
_entity.id
_entity.type
_entity.pdbx_description
1 polymer ?
#
loop_
_entity_poly.entity_id
_entity_poly.type
_entity_poly.pdbx_seq_one_letter_code
_entity_poly.pdbx_strand_id
1 'polypeptide(L)'
;MSGPPAPASCYLLQTQETREDGTTRTWNIALEMGPGAFGQLWRVIDPADLDAVIFSHCHADHMGDVISLHVHRRWGPGRGCGTLLLAGSEQLPERVRQIDGCDPAETYTDEFEFYRMRPGVPFNVGPLTITPSTAQHTVEAFGVRIEDEGGATMFFTGDTDQCDTIIEGARGVDLLLSEAGFTEADTTRGIHMSGVRAGEVATQAGVRRVVLTHIQPWTPVDTVMSELRQTWQGEAQIARAGDVFEI
;
A
#
# COMPACT_ATOMS: atom_id res chain seq x y z
N MET A 1 -5.65 5.80 8.15
CA MET A 1 -5.62 6.92 9.16
C MET A 1 -5.00 6.42 10.47
N SER A 2 -4.17 7.25 11.14
CA SER A 2 -3.60 6.90 12.45
C SER A 2 -4.65 6.99 13.56
N GLY A 3 -4.52 6.13 14.57
CA GLY A 3 -5.41 6.08 15.73
C GLY A 3 -4.66 5.67 16.99
N PRO A 4 -5.32 5.62 18.17
CA PRO A 4 -4.66 5.30 19.42
C PRO A 4 -3.87 3.98 19.43
N PRO A 5 -4.33 2.91 18.73
CA PRO A 5 -3.63 1.63 18.76
C PRO A 5 -2.54 1.47 17.69
N ALA A 6 -2.55 2.30 16.61
CA ALA A 6 -1.71 2.07 15.45
C ALA A 6 -1.40 3.35 14.67
N PRO A 7 -0.27 3.38 13.93
CA PRO A 7 0.01 4.43 12.94
C PRO A 7 -0.98 4.35 11.77
N ALA A 8 -0.85 5.27 10.83
CA ALA A 8 -1.55 5.20 9.56
C ALA A 8 -0.96 4.10 8.65
N SER A 9 -1.53 3.94 7.46
CA SER A 9 -1.21 2.85 6.53
C SER A 9 0.26 2.80 6.17
N CYS A 10 0.87 1.64 6.36
CA CYS A 10 2.17 1.24 5.85
C CYS A 10 2.27 -0.29 5.94
N TYR A 11 2.57 -0.94 4.82
CA TYR A 11 2.70 -2.40 4.77
C TYR A 11 4.07 -2.72 4.20
N LEU A 12 4.90 -3.42 4.98
CA LEU A 12 6.21 -3.87 4.53
C LEU A 12 6.03 -5.20 3.80
N LEU A 13 6.34 -5.21 2.52
CA LEU A 13 6.44 -6.40 1.69
C LEU A 13 7.90 -6.81 1.59
N GLN A 14 8.18 -8.09 1.90
CA GLN A 14 9.51 -8.65 1.81
C GLN A 14 9.51 -9.89 0.92
N THR A 15 10.48 -9.99 0.03
CA THR A 15 10.74 -11.19 -0.77
C THR A 15 12.22 -11.47 -0.85
N GLN A 16 12.58 -12.70 -1.15
CA GLN A 16 13.98 -13.13 -1.26
C GLN A 16 14.30 -13.52 -2.70
N GLU A 17 15.45 -13.05 -3.18
CA GLU A 17 16.04 -13.43 -4.46
C GLU A 17 17.33 -14.20 -4.20
N THR A 18 17.45 -15.39 -4.78
CA THR A 18 18.72 -16.12 -4.80
C THR A 18 19.51 -15.74 -6.05
N ARG A 19 20.67 -15.14 -5.85
CA ARG A 19 21.56 -14.70 -6.93
C ARG A 19 22.35 -15.87 -7.52
N GLU A 20 22.92 -15.66 -8.70
CA GLU A 20 23.74 -16.67 -9.40
C GLU A 20 24.94 -17.16 -8.59
N ASP A 21 25.50 -16.32 -7.70
CA ASP A 21 26.60 -16.67 -6.80
C ASP A 21 26.15 -17.48 -5.56
N GLY A 22 24.85 -17.78 -5.45
CA GLY A 22 24.25 -18.51 -4.33
C GLY A 22 23.95 -17.65 -3.10
N THR A 23 24.22 -16.35 -3.14
CA THR A 23 23.82 -15.43 -2.06
C THR A 23 22.34 -15.09 -2.15
N THR A 24 21.72 -14.80 -1.00
CA THR A 24 20.33 -14.38 -0.93
C THR A 24 20.25 -12.88 -0.63
N ARG A 25 19.44 -12.14 -1.41
CA ARG A 25 19.08 -10.75 -1.15
C ARG A 25 17.64 -10.69 -0.69
N THR A 26 17.37 -9.95 0.37
CA THR A 26 16.00 -9.54 0.74
C THR A 26 15.67 -8.20 0.08
N TRP A 27 14.54 -8.15 -0.57
CA TRP A 27 13.94 -6.94 -1.12
C TRP A 27 12.87 -6.42 -0.16
N ASN A 28 12.91 -5.11 0.13
CA ASN A 28 12.04 -4.45 1.09
C ASN A 28 11.24 -3.35 0.38
N ILE A 29 9.95 -3.55 0.21
CA ILE A 29 9.07 -2.59 -0.42
C ILE A 29 8.01 -2.14 0.59
N ALA A 30 7.87 -0.84 0.82
CA ALA A 30 6.75 -0.32 1.59
C ALA A 30 5.59 0.01 0.66
N LEU A 31 4.39 -0.44 1.00
CA LEU A 31 3.15 0.07 0.44
C LEU A 31 2.63 1.10 1.43
N GLU A 32 2.53 2.34 1.00
CA GLU A 32 2.21 3.52 1.79
C GLU A 32 3.28 3.90 2.84
N MET A 33 3.19 5.13 3.32
CA MET A 33 3.97 5.65 4.45
C MET A 33 3.20 6.77 5.15
N GLY A 34 2.10 6.41 5.77
CA GLY A 34 1.23 7.36 6.47
C GLY A 34 1.82 7.83 7.80
N PRO A 35 1.22 8.85 8.44
CA PRO A 35 1.70 9.44 9.68
C PRO A 35 1.92 8.43 10.81
N GLY A 36 3.11 8.48 11.43
CA GLY A 36 3.56 7.58 12.48
C GLY A 36 4.12 6.24 12.00
N ALA A 37 4.03 5.95 10.70
CA ALA A 37 4.46 4.69 10.13
C ALA A 37 5.98 4.56 10.03
N PHE A 38 6.70 5.62 9.70
CA PHE A 38 8.15 5.60 9.56
C PHE A 38 8.85 5.10 10.83
N GLY A 39 8.44 5.59 11.99
CA GLY A 39 9.02 5.17 13.27
C GLY A 39 8.72 3.71 13.62
N GLN A 40 7.60 3.16 13.17
CA GLN A 40 7.28 1.74 13.35
C GLN A 40 8.06 0.87 12.36
N LEU A 41 8.16 1.29 11.10
CA LEU A 41 8.98 0.62 10.09
C LEU A 41 10.44 0.50 10.56
N TRP A 42 11.01 1.56 11.12
CA TRP A 42 12.39 1.57 11.64
C TRP A 42 12.63 0.61 12.80
N ARG A 43 11.59 0.12 13.45
CA ARG A 43 11.72 -0.94 14.46
C ARG A 43 11.85 -2.33 13.85
N VAL A 44 11.50 -2.48 12.59
CA VAL A 44 11.45 -3.77 11.87
C VAL A 44 12.64 -3.91 10.94
N ILE A 45 12.94 -2.86 10.16
CA ILE A 45 14.09 -2.80 9.25
C ILE A 45 14.79 -1.45 9.40
N ASP A 46 16.05 -1.35 8.94
CA ASP A 46 16.66 -0.05 8.70
C ASP A 46 15.98 0.57 7.46
N PRO A 47 15.43 1.81 7.55
CA PRO A 47 14.83 2.46 6.38
C PRO A 47 15.82 2.71 5.23
N ALA A 48 17.13 2.64 5.49
CA ALA A 48 18.15 2.65 4.45
C ALA A 48 18.09 1.42 3.53
N ASP A 49 17.55 0.30 4.04
CA ASP A 49 17.41 -0.98 3.31
C ASP A 49 16.11 -1.06 2.48
N LEU A 50 15.30 0.01 2.43
CA LEU A 50 14.16 0.08 1.52
C LEU A 50 14.62 0.14 0.06
N ASP A 51 14.01 -0.68 -0.78
CA ASP A 51 14.21 -0.71 -2.24
C ASP A 51 13.20 0.16 -2.98
N ALA A 52 11.97 0.26 -2.45
CA ALA A 52 10.91 1.12 -3.01
C ALA A 52 9.86 1.50 -1.97
N VAL A 53 9.16 2.61 -2.23
CA VAL A 53 7.86 2.92 -1.62
C VAL A 53 6.83 3.10 -2.72
N ILE A 54 5.69 2.44 -2.60
CA ILE A 54 4.58 2.52 -3.55
C ILE A 54 3.41 3.20 -2.87
N PHE A 55 2.97 4.32 -3.42
CA PHE A 55 1.82 5.07 -2.93
C PHE A 55 0.60 4.80 -3.81
N SER A 56 -0.48 4.28 -3.22
CA SER A 56 -1.73 4.11 -3.95
C SER A 56 -2.29 5.45 -4.42
N HIS A 57 -2.16 6.48 -3.59
CA HIS A 57 -2.58 7.84 -3.89
C HIS A 57 -1.90 8.87 -2.96
N CYS A 58 -2.20 10.16 -3.16
CA CYS A 58 -1.47 11.24 -2.49
C CYS A 58 -2.25 11.92 -1.35
N HIS A 59 -3.15 11.23 -0.64
CA HIS A 59 -3.69 11.75 0.62
C HIS A 59 -2.64 11.67 1.74
N ALA A 60 -2.69 12.65 2.64
CA ALA A 60 -1.66 12.80 3.66
C ALA A 60 -1.58 11.62 4.64
N ASP A 61 -2.68 10.94 4.90
CA ASP A 61 -2.71 9.76 5.77
C ASP A 61 -2.10 8.50 5.15
N HIS A 62 -1.73 8.55 3.86
CA HIS A 62 -1.01 7.49 3.15
C HIS A 62 0.46 7.83 2.91
N MET A 63 0.86 9.11 2.95
CA MET A 63 2.20 9.51 2.57
C MET A 63 2.88 10.51 3.51
N GLY A 64 2.23 10.91 4.61
CA GLY A 64 2.74 12.00 5.46
C GLY A 64 4.15 11.77 6.02
N ASP A 65 4.53 10.54 6.31
CA ASP A 65 5.87 10.22 6.83
C ASP A 65 6.95 10.09 5.74
N VAL A 66 6.61 10.33 4.45
CA VAL A 66 7.63 10.45 3.39
C VAL A 66 8.67 11.53 3.72
N ILE A 67 8.27 12.53 4.50
CA ILE A 67 9.18 13.59 4.97
C ILE A 67 10.17 13.07 6.00
N SER A 68 9.75 12.20 6.91
CA SER A 68 10.66 11.51 7.84
C SER A 68 11.68 10.66 7.08
N LEU A 69 11.24 9.98 6.03
CA LEU A 69 12.10 9.20 5.13
C LEU A 69 13.08 10.12 4.37
N HIS A 70 12.61 11.28 3.84
CA HIS A 70 13.46 12.28 3.20
C HIS A 70 14.56 12.77 4.16
N VAL A 71 14.20 13.19 5.38
CA VAL A 71 15.16 13.64 6.40
C VAL A 71 16.19 12.54 6.71
N HIS A 72 15.73 11.30 6.86
CA HIS A 72 16.60 10.14 7.11
C HIS A 72 17.63 9.94 5.98
N ARG A 73 17.22 10.07 4.70
CA ARG A 73 18.10 9.89 3.55
C ARG A 73 19.02 11.08 3.29
N ARG A 74 18.57 12.30 3.55
CA ARG A 74 19.35 13.51 3.27
C ARG A 74 20.37 13.83 4.37
N TRP A 75 20.01 13.67 5.64
CA TRP A 75 20.83 14.07 6.78
C TRP A 75 21.09 12.96 7.80
N GLY A 76 20.32 11.89 7.73
CA GLY A 76 20.37 10.77 8.67
C GLY A 76 21.26 9.60 8.21
N PRO A 77 21.05 8.41 8.81
CA PRO A 77 21.82 7.20 8.50
C PRO A 77 21.72 6.75 7.04
N GLY A 78 20.62 7.05 6.35
CA GLY A 78 20.43 6.71 4.95
C GLY A 78 21.15 7.63 3.95
N ARG A 79 21.94 8.61 4.44
CA ARG A 79 22.70 9.50 3.56
C ARG A 79 23.74 8.74 2.74
N GLY A 80 23.66 8.87 1.42
CA GLY A 80 24.59 8.22 0.49
C GLY A 80 24.22 6.79 0.10
N CYS A 81 23.04 6.30 0.50
CA CYS A 81 22.54 4.97 0.07
C CYS A 81 21.96 4.97 -1.36
N GLY A 82 22.21 6.03 -2.16
CA GLY A 82 21.63 6.19 -3.49
C GLY A 82 20.18 6.68 -3.44
N THR A 83 19.53 6.74 -4.61
CA THR A 83 18.12 7.14 -4.73
C THR A 83 17.19 5.96 -4.38
N LEU A 84 16.07 6.27 -3.74
CA LEU A 84 15.00 5.32 -3.44
C LEU A 84 13.86 5.52 -4.43
N LEU A 85 13.35 4.45 -5.01
CA LEU A 85 12.18 4.49 -5.89
C LEU A 85 10.93 4.86 -5.11
N LEU A 86 10.27 5.95 -5.50
CA LEU A 86 8.92 6.32 -5.05
C LEU A 86 7.96 6.19 -6.23
N ALA A 87 7.11 5.17 -6.23
CA ALA A 87 6.11 4.96 -7.26
C ALA A 87 4.74 5.48 -6.83
N GLY A 88 4.02 6.16 -7.73
CA GLY A 88 2.69 6.69 -7.42
C GLY A 88 2.06 7.45 -8.58
N SER A 89 1.10 8.31 -8.26
CA SER A 89 0.43 9.18 -9.24
C SER A 89 1.37 10.23 -9.82
N GLU A 90 0.95 10.87 -10.91
CA GLU A 90 1.69 11.98 -11.51
C GLU A 90 1.91 13.14 -10.52
N GLN A 91 1.04 13.29 -9.54
CA GLN A 91 1.10 14.35 -8.54
C GLN A 91 2.11 14.08 -7.41
N LEU A 92 2.68 12.87 -7.32
CA LEU A 92 3.50 12.45 -6.19
C LEU A 92 4.67 13.43 -5.89
N PRO A 93 5.50 13.86 -6.85
CA PRO A 93 6.61 14.78 -6.57
C PRO A 93 6.14 16.13 -6.00
N GLU A 94 5.05 16.66 -6.58
CA GLU A 94 4.46 17.92 -6.12
C GLU A 94 3.88 17.78 -4.72
N ARG A 95 3.23 16.64 -4.41
CA ARG A 95 2.63 16.43 -3.10
C ARG A 95 3.69 16.25 -2.01
N VAL A 96 4.81 15.57 -2.29
CA VAL A 96 5.97 15.50 -1.38
C VAL A 96 6.42 16.91 -1.01
N ARG A 97 6.60 17.78 -2.02
CA ARG A 97 7.03 19.17 -1.83
C ARG A 97 6.03 20.00 -0.99
N GLN A 98 4.73 19.81 -1.24
CA GLN A 98 3.69 20.50 -0.47
C GLN A 98 3.66 20.08 1.01
N ILE A 99 3.88 18.80 1.29
CA ILE A 99 3.92 18.29 2.67
C ILE A 99 5.20 18.78 3.37
N ASP A 100 6.33 18.79 2.69
CA ASP A 100 7.61 19.26 3.22
C ASP A 100 7.63 20.79 3.41
N GLY A 101 6.81 21.53 2.68
CA GLY A 101 6.77 22.99 2.72
C GLY A 101 8.00 23.68 2.11
N CYS A 102 8.75 22.95 1.29
CA CYS A 102 9.99 23.43 0.66
C CYS A 102 9.74 24.33 -0.55
N ASP A 103 10.84 25.00 -0.98
CA ASP A 103 10.87 25.82 -2.19
C ASP A 103 10.42 25.00 -3.42
N PRO A 104 9.63 25.58 -4.34
CA PRO A 104 9.26 24.93 -5.59
C PRO A 104 10.42 24.42 -6.47
N ALA A 105 11.64 24.92 -6.24
CA ALA A 105 12.84 24.44 -6.92
C ALA A 105 13.42 23.14 -6.33
N GLU A 106 12.96 22.68 -5.15
CA GLU A 106 13.41 21.41 -4.58
C GLU A 106 12.88 20.24 -5.43
N THR A 107 13.76 19.35 -5.85
CA THR A 107 13.45 18.22 -6.74
C THR A 107 13.54 16.86 -6.09
N TYR A 108 14.18 16.77 -4.92
CA TYR A 108 14.45 15.51 -4.18
C TYR A 108 15.24 14.46 -4.97
N THR A 109 15.85 14.80 -6.09
CA THR A 109 16.51 13.85 -7.00
C THR A 109 17.78 13.22 -6.43
N ASP A 110 18.32 13.76 -5.33
CA ASP A 110 19.45 13.17 -4.62
C ASP A 110 19.02 12.01 -3.72
N GLU A 111 17.75 11.99 -3.28
CA GLU A 111 17.19 11.00 -2.36
C GLU A 111 16.18 10.07 -3.02
N PHE A 112 15.41 10.56 -4.01
CA PHE A 112 14.30 9.85 -4.61
C PHE A 112 14.34 9.81 -6.14
N GLU A 113 13.96 8.66 -6.68
CA GLU A 113 13.58 8.48 -8.07
C GLU A 113 12.05 8.36 -8.13
N PHE A 114 11.38 9.31 -8.78
CA PHE A 114 9.92 9.29 -8.90
C PHE A 114 9.48 8.51 -10.14
N TYR A 115 8.67 7.47 -9.91
CA TYR A 115 8.07 6.68 -10.97
C TYR A 115 6.56 6.92 -11.05
N ARG A 116 6.09 7.40 -12.20
CA ARG A 116 4.67 7.56 -12.46
C ARG A 116 4.04 6.22 -12.82
N MET A 117 3.17 5.71 -11.96
CA MET A 117 2.34 4.55 -12.26
C MET A 117 1.32 4.86 -13.36
N ARG A 118 1.02 3.85 -14.18
CA ARG A 118 -0.01 3.91 -15.22
C ARG A 118 -0.84 2.65 -15.16
N PRO A 119 -2.19 2.74 -15.17
CA PRO A 119 -3.05 1.56 -15.11
C PRO A 119 -2.71 0.55 -16.21
N GLY A 120 -2.59 -0.73 -15.83
CA GLY A 120 -2.28 -1.83 -16.74
C GLY A 120 -0.85 -1.87 -17.28
N VAL A 121 0.02 -0.95 -16.88
CA VAL A 121 1.44 -0.95 -17.29
C VAL A 121 2.29 -1.50 -16.15
N PRO A 122 2.81 -2.73 -16.27
CA PRO A 122 3.62 -3.33 -15.21
C PRO A 122 5.00 -2.67 -15.14
N PHE A 123 5.58 -2.69 -13.93
CA PHE A 123 6.97 -2.36 -13.66
C PHE A 123 7.54 -3.30 -12.60
N ASN A 124 8.86 -3.41 -12.52
CA ASN A 124 9.51 -4.33 -11.62
C ASN A 124 10.23 -3.60 -10.49
N VAL A 125 10.20 -4.21 -9.30
CA VAL A 125 11.07 -3.88 -8.18
C VAL A 125 11.73 -5.18 -7.73
N GLY A 126 12.98 -5.38 -8.10
CA GLY A 126 13.64 -6.68 -7.93
C GLY A 126 12.89 -7.81 -8.60
N PRO A 127 12.62 -8.92 -7.90
CA PRO A 127 11.91 -10.08 -8.45
C PRO A 127 10.37 -9.87 -8.51
N LEU A 128 9.88 -8.72 -8.06
CA LEU A 128 8.44 -8.45 -8.04
C LEU A 128 7.99 -7.71 -9.29
N THR A 129 6.92 -8.20 -9.90
CA THR A 129 6.16 -7.49 -10.95
C THR A 129 4.95 -6.79 -10.33
N ILE A 130 4.82 -5.49 -10.55
CA ILE A 130 3.79 -4.63 -9.96
C ILE A 130 2.93 -4.06 -11.08
N THR A 131 1.64 -4.36 -11.05
CA THR A 131 0.68 -3.89 -12.06
C THR A 131 -0.39 -3.02 -11.41
N PRO A 132 -0.40 -1.70 -11.68
CA PRO A 132 -1.42 -0.79 -11.16
C PRO A 132 -2.77 -0.97 -11.86
N SER A 133 -3.86 -0.84 -11.11
CA SER A 133 -5.24 -0.73 -11.59
C SER A 133 -5.85 0.56 -11.11
N THR A 134 -6.69 1.22 -11.92
CA THR A 134 -7.39 2.44 -11.49
C THR A 134 -8.32 2.13 -10.33
N ALA A 135 -8.25 2.91 -9.27
CA ALA A 135 -9.16 2.86 -8.13
C ALA A 135 -10.24 3.96 -8.26
N GLN A 136 -11.40 3.73 -7.65
CA GLN A 136 -12.48 4.72 -7.59
C GLN A 136 -12.38 5.50 -6.27
N HIS A 137 -11.73 6.66 -6.36
CA HIS A 137 -11.49 7.52 -5.19
C HIS A 137 -11.62 9.00 -5.56
N THR A 138 -11.41 9.91 -4.60
CA THR A 138 -11.56 11.37 -4.78
C THR A 138 -10.42 12.04 -5.52
N VAL A 139 -9.27 11.35 -5.63
CA VAL A 139 -8.08 11.76 -6.37
C VAL A 139 -7.61 10.62 -7.27
N GLU A 140 -6.60 10.85 -8.12
CA GLU A 140 -5.95 9.76 -8.87
C GLU A 140 -5.40 8.73 -7.87
N ALA A 141 -5.95 7.52 -7.94
CA ALA A 141 -5.63 6.43 -7.02
C ALA A 141 -5.54 5.08 -7.75
N PHE A 142 -4.76 4.18 -7.16
CA PHE A 142 -4.46 2.86 -7.73
C PHE A 142 -4.59 1.77 -6.69
N GLY A 143 -5.21 0.64 -7.07
CA GLY A 143 -4.87 -0.64 -6.50
C GLY A 143 -3.65 -1.20 -7.22
N VAL A 144 -2.89 -2.08 -6.57
CA VAL A 144 -1.70 -2.69 -7.17
C VAL A 144 -1.71 -4.21 -7.01
N ARG A 145 -1.57 -4.91 -8.14
CA ARG A 145 -1.28 -6.34 -8.16
C ARG A 145 0.21 -6.53 -8.06
N ILE A 146 0.65 -7.44 -7.21
CA ILE A 146 2.05 -7.77 -6.98
C ILE A 146 2.20 -9.27 -7.15
N GLU A 147 3.15 -9.67 -8.00
CA GLU A 147 3.46 -11.06 -8.31
C GLU A 147 4.95 -11.29 -8.14
N ASP A 148 5.33 -12.37 -7.48
CA ASP A 148 6.72 -12.78 -7.41
C ASP A 148 7.07 -13.81 -8.51
N GLU A 149 8.35 -14.09 -8.69
CA GLU A 149 8.83 -15.10 -9.65
C GLU A 149 8.38 -16.52 -9.30
N GLY A 150 8.01 -16.80 -8.05
CA GLY A 150 7.48 -18.08 -7.59
C GLY A 150 6.01 -18.28 -7.91
N GLY A 151 5.31 -17.23 -8.34
CA GLY A 151 3.89 -17.22 -8.67
C GLY A 151 2.98 -16.88 -7.49
N ALA A 152 3.52 -16.48 -6.34
CA ALA A 152 2.71 -15.92 -5.25
C ALA A 152 2.15 -14.56 -5.64
N THR A 153 0.89 -14.31 -5.31
CA THR A 153 0.17 -13.13 -5.81
C THR A 153 -0.59 -12.42 -4.69
N MET A 154 -0.49 -11.09 -4.67
CA MET A 154 -1.36 -10.27 -3.83
C MET A 154 -1.94 -9.09 -4.59
N PHE A 155 -3.04 -8.58 -4.09
CA PHE A 155 -3.62 -7.31 -4.53
C PHE A 155 -3.85 -6.41 -3.32
N PHE A 156 -3.28 -5.22 -3.36
CA PHE A 156 -3.56 -4.14 -2.41
C PHE A 156 -4.51 -3.16 -3.07
N THR A 157 -5.66 -2.90 -2.47
CA THR A 157 -6.68 -2.05 -3.09
C THR A 157 -6.31 -0.57 -3.08
N GLY A 158 -5.45 -0.12 -2.14
CA GLY A 158 -5.44 1.28 -1.76
C GLY A 158 -6.82 1.72 -1.29
N ASP A 159 -7.09 3.02 -1.28
CA ASP A 159 -8.42 3.56 -1.00
C ASP A 159 -9.25 3.56 -2.27
N THR A 160 -10.42 2.96 -2.19
CA THR A 160 -11.33 2.81 -3.33
C THR A 160 -12.74 2.44 -2.92
N ASP A 161 -13.74 2.86 -3.65
CA ASP A 161 -15.00 2.14 -3.68
C ASP A 161 -14.91 0.93 -4.62
N GLN A 162 -15.86 0.02 -4.55
CA GLN A 162 -15.96 -1.13 -5.44
C GLN A 162 -16.09 -0.66 -6.91
N CYS A 163 -15.20 -1.17 -7.76
CA CYS A 163 -15.26 -0.92 -9.20
C CYS A 163 -14.64 -2.08 -9.99
N ASP A 164 -14.99 -2.15 -11.29
CA ASP A 164 -14.59 -3.26 -12.16
C ASP A 164 -13.07 -3.41 -12.28
N THR A 165 -12.33 -2.31 -12.30
CA THR A 165 -10.86 -2.32 -12.44
C THR A 165 -10.16 -2.92 -11.21
N ILE A 166 -10.72 -2.71 -10.01
CA ILE A 166 -10.23 -3.33 -8.77
C ILE A 166 -10.57 -4.83 -8.75
N ILE A 167 -11.79 -5.21 -9.16
CA ILE A 167 -12.18 -6.63 -9.27
C ILE A 167 -11.27 -7.38 -10.26
N GLU A 168 -11.03 -6.81 -11.44
CA GLU A 168 -10.15 -7.41 -12.44
C GLU A 168 -8.69 -7.49 -11.95
N GLY A 169 -8.16 -6.43 -11.33
CA GLY A 169 -6.82 -6.43 -10.76
C GLY A 169 -6.61 -7.48 -9.67
N ALA A 170 -7.64 -7.70 -8.84
CA ALA A 170 -7.64 -8.67 -7.76
C ALA A 170 -7.91 -10.12 -8.21
N ARG A 171 -8.18 -10.35 -9.51
CA ARG A 171 -8.62 -11.67 -10.00
C ARG A 171 -7.66 -12.78 -9.63
N GLY A 172 -8.17 -13.75 -8.86
CA GLY A 172 -7.50 -15.00 -8.50
C GLY A 172 -6.26 -14.86 -7.64
N VAL A 173 -6.05 -13.72 -6.94
CA VAL A 173 -4.87 -13.58 -6.08
C VAL A 173 -4.95 -14.44 -4.83
N ASP A 174 -3.79 -14.82 -4.31
CA ASP A 174 -3.65 -15.58 -3.07
C ASP A 174 -4.05 -14.73 -1.86
N LEU A 175 -3.71 -13.42 -1.87
CA LEU A 175 -4.04 -12.47 -0.82
C LEU A 175 -4.67 -11.20 -1.39
N LEU A 176 -5.87 -10.86 -0.94
CA LEU A 176 -6.47 -9.54 -1.11
C LEU A 176 -6.26 -8.72 0.17
N LEU A 177 -5.41 -7.70 0.14
CA LEU A 177 -5.29 -6.69 1.19
C LEU A 177 -6.26 -5.55 0.84
N SER A 178 -7.45 -5.58 1.44
CA SER A 178 -8.56 -4.70 1.08
C SER A 178 -8.83 -3.65 2.13
N GLU A 179 -9.00 -2.42 1.71
CA GLU A 179 -9.61 -1.41 2.53
C GLU A 179 -11.07 -1.77 2.88
N ALA A 180 -11.56 -1.26 4.02
CA ALA A 180 -12.95 -1.24 4.42
C ALA A 180 -13.17 -0.01 5.32
N GLY A 181 -12.98 1.18 4.75
CA GLY A 181 -13.02 2.45 5.47
C GLY A 181 -14.41 2.87 5.92
N PHE A 182 -15.46 2.35 5.27
CA PHE A 182 -16.87 2.61 5.58
C PHE A 182 -17.59 1.36 6.10
N THR A 183 -18.79 1.57 6.56
CA THR A 183 -19.80 0.54 6.83
C THR A 183 -21.01 0.74 5.90
N GLU A 184 -21.95 -0.21 5.88
CA GLU A 184 -23.21 -0.04 5.13
C GLU A 184 -24.12 1.06 5.70
N ALA A 185 -23.85 1.54 6.92
CA ALA A 185 -24.55 2.72 7.46
C ALA A 185 -24.10 4.03 6.78
N ASP A 186 -22.91 4.04 6.16
CA ASP A 186 -22.41 5.19 5.41
C ASP A 186 -23.06 5.25 4.04
N THR A 187 -23.69 6.40 3.72
CA THR A 187 -24.42 6.59 2.46
C THR A 187 -23.56 7.11 1.32
N THR A 188 -22.35 7.61 1.63
CA THR A 188 -21.40 8.11 0.63
C THR A 188 -20.89 6.95 -0.22
N ARG A 189 -20.77 7.17 -1.53
CA ARG A 189 -20.26 6.23 -2.52
C ARG A 189 -19.14 6.88 -3.32
N GLY A 190 -18.29 6.02 -3.95
CA GLY A 190 -17.19 6.46 -4.79
C GLY A 190 -15.95 6.89 -4.04
N ILE A 191 -15.79 6.50 -2.75
CA ILE A 191 -14.66 6.88 -1.91
C ILE A 191 -14.04 5.65 -1.24
N HIS A 192 -14.82 4.91 -0.43
CA HIS A 192 -14.38 3.74 0.32
C HIS A 192 -15.38 2.59 0.22
N MET A 193 -14.90 1.39 0.41
CA MET A 193 -15.74 0.20 0.55
C MET A 193 -16.26 0.08 1.99
N SER A 194 -17.42 -0.59 2.12
CA SER A 194 -17.84 -1.24 3.36
C SER A 194 -17.33 -2.67 3.41
N GLY A 195 -17.52 -3.35 4.53
CA GLY A 195 -17.26 -4.78 4.63
C GLY A 195 -18.02 -5.60 3.59
N VAL A 196 -19.29 -5.28 3.32
CA VAL A 196 -20.11 -5.93 2.28
C VAL A 196 -19.45 -5.82 0.91
N ARG A 197 -19.07 -4.62 0.51
CA ARG A 197 -18.48 -4.35 -0.81
C ARG A 197 -17.08 -4.96 -0.95
N ALA A 198 -16.27 -4.94 0.10
CA ALA A 198 -14.99 -5.66 0.13
C ALA A 198 -15.19 -7.17 -0.09
N GLY A 199 -16.21 -7.75 0.53
CA GLY A 199 -16.58 -9.15 0.33
C GLY A 199 -17.12 -9.45 -1.07
N GLU A 200 -17.85 -8.52 -1.69
CA GLU A 200 -18.30 -8.63 -3.07
C GLU A 200 -17.12 -8.61 -4.06
N VAL A 201 -16.15 -7.70 -3.86
CA VAL A 201 -14.90 -7.69 -4.63
C VAL A 201 -14.17 -9.02 -4.49
N ALA A 202 -14.00 -9.54 -3.27
CA ALA A 202 -13.33 -10.80 -3.01
C ALA A 202 -14.02 -11.97 -3.72
N THR A 203 -15.35 -12.02 -3.68
CA THR A 203 -16.15 -13.08 -4.30
C THR A 203 -16.08 -13.01 -5.83
N GLN A 204 -16.26 -11.83 -6.41
CA GLN A 204 -16.25 -11.63 -7.86
C GLN A 204 -14.85 -11.84 -8.47
N ALA A 205 -13.82 -11.43 -7.74
CA ALA A 205 -12.42 -11.66 -8.14
C ALA A 205 -11.97 -13.11 -7.92
N GLY A 206 -12.66 -13.89 -7.07
CA GLY A 206 -12.30 -15.26 -6.76
C GLY A 206 -10.96 -15.37 -6.02
N VAL A 207 -10.71 -14.47 -5.08
CA VAL A 207 -9.46 -14.45 -4.29
C VAL A 207 -9.40 -15.64 -3.33
N ARG A 208 -8.22 -16.01 -2.87
CA ARG A 208 -8.06 -17.13 -1.94
C ARG A 208 -8.32 -16.74 -0.50
N ARG A 209 -7.82 -15.58 -0.04
CA ARG A 209 -8.06 -15.02 1.30
C ARG A 209 -8.11 -13.50 1.29
N VAL A 210 -8.75 -12.94 2.32
CA VAL A 210 -8.91 -11.50 2.49
C VAL A 210 -8.26 -11.05 3.80
N VAL A 211 -7.51 -9.97 3.74
CA VAL A 211 -7.08 -9.23 4.92
C VAL A 211 -7.68 -7.83 4.83
N LEU A 212 -8.57 -7.49 5.76
CA LEU A 212 -9.18 -6.17 5.82
C LEU A 212 -8.26 -5.18 6.54
N THR A 213 -8.19 -4.01 5.98
CA THR A 213 -7.40 -2.90 6.52
C THR A 213 -8.11 -1.56 6.34
N HIS A 214 -7.46 -0.44 6.65
CA HIS A 214 -7.97 0.92 6.54
C HIS A 214 -9.31 1.16 7.26
N ILE A 215 -9.60 0.33 8.29
CA ILE A 215 -10.78 0.51 9.12
C ILE A 215 -10.57 1.72 10.01
N GLN A 216 -11.53 2.63 10.01
CA GLN A 216 -11.43 3.87 10.78
C GLN A 216 -11.35 3.58 12.29
N PRO A 217 -10.50 4.30 13.05
CA PRO A 217 -10.29 4.01 14.49
C PRO A 217 -11.54 4.04 15.36
N TRP A 218 -12.58 4.72 14.92
CA TRP A 218 -13.89 4.81 15.59
C TRP A 218 -14.92 3.78 15.11
N THR A 219 -14.58 2.97 14.10
CA THR A 219 -15.48 1.95 13.56
C THR A 219 -15.21 0.62 14.26
N PRO A 220 -16.23 -0.03 14.86
CA PRO A 220 -16.06 -1.34 15.45
C PRO A 220 -15.68 -2.39 14.39
N VAL A 221 -14.53 -3.02 14.57
CA VAL A 221 -14.01 -4.01 13.61
C VAL A 221 -14.94 -5.20 13.40
N ASP A 222 -15.69 -5.59 14.45
CA ASP A 222 -16.67 -6.66 14.37
C ASP A 222 -17.85 -6.31 13.43
N THR A 223 -18.21 -5.04 13.32
CA THR A 223 -19.22 -4.58 12.35
C THR A 223 -18.70 -4.83 10.92
N VAL A 224 -17.50 -4.38 10.61
CA VAL A 224 -16.90 -4.54 9.28
C VAL A 224 -16.74 -6.03 8.92
N MET A 225 -16.28 -6.84 9.87
CA MET A 225 -16.16 -8.30 9.65
C MET A 225 -17.52 -8.95 9.43
N SER A 226 -18.54 -8.55 10.19
CA SER A 226 -19.91 -9.07 10.02
C SER A 226 -20.51 -8.68 8.66
N GLU A 227 -20.20 -7.50 8.18
CA GLU A 227 -20.58 -7.05 6.84
C GLU A 227 -19.87 -7.87 5.74
N LEU A 228 -18.55 -8.06 5.85
CA LEU A 228 -17.78 -8.90 4.92
C LEU A 228 -18.41 -10.31 4.82
N ARG A 229 -18.80 -10.90 5.95
CA ARG A 229 -19.36 -12.26 6.02
C ARG A 229 -20.72 -12.41 5.33
N GLN A 230 -21.38 -11.32 4.96
CA GLN A 230 -22.62 -11.39 4.17
C GLN A 230 -22.35 -11.79 2.71
N THR A 231 -21.17 -11.47 2.20
CA THR A 231 -20.82 -11.63 0.79
C THR A 231 -19.56 -12.49 0.54
N TRP A 232 -18.76 -12.77 1.59
CA TRP A 232 -17.56 -13.58 1.52
C TRP A 232 -17.51 -14.65 2.62
N GLN A 233 -17.34 -15.94 2.21
CA GLN A 233 -17.30 -17.08 3.14
C GLN A 233 -15.91 -17.73 3.26
N GLY A 234 -14.91 -17.22 2.50
CA GLY A 234 -13.54 -17.72 2.56
C GLY A 234 -12.76 -17.24 3.79
N GLU A 235 -11.47 -17.52 3.80
CA GLU A 235 -10.57 -17.06 4.86
C GLU A 235 -10.50 -15.54 4.90
N ALA A 236 -10.72 -14.95 6.08
CA ALA A 236 -10.63 -13.51 6.27
C ALA A 236 -10.10 -13.13 7.66
N GLN A 237 -9.28 -12.09 7.71
CA GLN A 237 -8.70 -11.52 8.93
C GLN A 237 -8.77 -9.99 8.85
N ILE A 238 -8.62 -9.33 10.01
CA ILE A 238 -8.42 -7.90 10.11
C ILE A 238 -6.93 -7.66 10.43
N ALA A 239 -6.28 -6.85 9.62
CA ALA A 239 -4.89 -6.46 9.86
C ALA A 239 -4.75 -5.63 11.13
N ARG A 240 -3.74 -5.95 11.92
CA ARG A 240 -3.31 -5.17 13.08
C ARG A 240 -1.84 -4.81 12.91
N ALA A 241 -1.45 -3.67 13.49
CA ALA A 241 -0.04 -3.29 13.44
C ALA A 241 0.86 -4.38 14.04
N GLY A 242 1.84 -4.82 13.27
CA GLY A 242 2.76 -5.90 13.63
C GLY A 242 2.33 -7.31 13.18
N ASP A 243 1.16 -7.48 12.59
CA ASP A 243 0.80 -8.77 11.98
C ASP A 243 1.68 -9.07 10.77
N VAL A 244 1.97 -10.36 10.56
CA VAL A 244 2.72 -10.89 9.42
C VAL A 244 1.86 -11.90 8.68
N PHE A 245 1.82 -11.77 7.37
CA PHE A 245 1.08 -12.66 6.46
C PHE A 245 2.04 -13.25 5.44
N GLU A 246 2.10 -14.57 5.36
CA GLU A 246 2.83 -15.28 4.29
C GLU A 246 1.90 -15.52 3.10
N ILE A 247 2.44 -15.40 1.89
CA ILE A 247 1.69 -15.52 0.63
C ILE A 247 2.27 -16.69 -0.19
#